data_93bbcecaf9d26d4a175ada39943a8a36
#
_entry.id   93bbcecaf9d26d4a175ada39943a8a36
#
_cell.length_a   1.000
_cell.length_b   1.000
_cell.length_c   1.000
_cell.angle_alpha   90.00
_cell.angle_beta   90.00
_cell.angle_gamma   90.00
#
_symmetry.space_group_name_H-M   'P 1'
#
loop_
_entity.id
_entity.type
_entity.pdbx_description
1 polymer ?
#
loop_
_entity_poly.entity_id
_entity_poly.type
_entity_poly.pdbx_seq_one_letter_code
_entity_poly.pdbx_strand_id
1 'polypeptide(L)'
;ADLVVNATPLGMRADDPAPFDTSLLRPGQTVFDAVYGHGETALVRGAREAGCTAFDGAGMLVGQAVATVGIVCDLAEVEVSASHDELFSLMAEAAGFDLP
;
A
#
# COMPACT_ATOMS: atom_id res chain seq x y z
N ALA A 1 -19.07 -5.38 5.74
CA ALA A 1 -18.19 -5.32 4.57
C ALA A 1 -17.04 -6.31 4.75
N ASP A 2 -16.55 -6.85 3.65
CA ASP A 2 -15.39 -7.76 3.66
C ASP A 2 -14.08 -7.00 3.42
N LEU A 3 -14.17 -5.87 2.72
CA LEU A 3 -13.06 -4.99 2.41
C LEU A 3 -13.37 -3.57 2.89
N VAL A 4 -12.44 -2.98 3.62
CA VAL A 4 -12.50 -1.60 4.08
C VAL A 4 -11.31 -0.85 3.51
N VAL A 5 -11.55 0.30 2.90
CA VAL A 5 -10.53 1.11 2.26
C VAL A 5 -10.52 2.51 2.86
N ASN A 6 -9.36 2.97 3.32
CA ASN A 6 -9.15 4.37 3.68
C ASN A 6 -8.56 5.12 2.48
N ALA A 7 -9.36 5.98 1.89
CA ALA A 7 -8.94 6.89 0.83
C ALA A 7 -8.93 8.36 1.31
N THR A 8 -8.93 8.57 2.63
CA THR A 8 -8.83 9.90 3.25
C THR A 8 -7.36 10.25 3.53
N PRO A 9 -7.02 11.51 3.81
CA PRO A 9 -5.66 11.87 4.22
C PRO A 9 -5.31 11.51 5.67
N LEU A 10 -6.25 10.97 6.46
CA LEU A 10 -5.99 10.61 7.86
C LEU A 10 -4.99 9.44 7.93
N GLY A 11 -3.92 9.66 8.63
CA GLY A 11 -2.78 8.75 8.73
C GLY A 11 -1.52 9.28 8.08
N MET A 12 -1.61 10.37 7.31
CA MET A 12 -0.45 11.03 6.69
C MET A 12 0.44 11.73 7.71
N ARG A 13 -0.11 12.06 8.89
CA ARG A 13 0.66 12.61 10.00
C ARG A 13 0.79 11.55 11.08
N ALA A 14 1.94 11.52 11.76
CA ALA A 14 2.22 10.53 12.79
C ALA A 14 1.21 10.52 13.96
N ASP A 15 0.61 11.68 14.24
CA ASP A 15 -0.38 11.85 15.33
C ASP A 15 -1.84 11.78 14.86
N ASP A 16 -2.08 11.48 13.56
CA ASP A 16 -3.43 11.35 13.07
C ASP A 16 -4.13 10.13 13.68
N PRO A 17 -5.41 10.28 14.06
CA PRO A 17 -6.22 9.15 14.48
C PRO A 17 -6.60 8.28 13.26
N ALA A 18 -7.11 7.08 13.53
CA ALA A 18 -7.77 6.29 12.50
C ALA A 18 -9.01 7.04 11.97
N PRO A 19 -9.41 6.82 10.70
CA PRO A 19 -10.56 7.52 10.10
C PRO A 19 -11.90 7.11 10.72
N PHE A 20 -11.94 6.03 11.49
CA PHE A 20 -13.12 5.57 12.22
C PHE A 20 -12.69 4.75 13.43
N ASP A 21 -13.64 4.34 14.24
CA ASP A 21 -13.41 3.51 15.41
C ASP A 21 -13.04 2.07 14.97
N THR A 22 -11.76 1.70 15.12
CA THR A 22 -11.26 0.40 14.69
C THR A 22 -11.81 -0.77 15.53
N SER A 23 -12.43 -0.51 16.68
CA SER A 23 -13.11 -1.54 17.45
C SER A 23 -14.34 -2.12 16.73
N LEU A 24 -14.82 -1.44 15.69
CA LEU A 24 -15.89 -1.92 14.82
C LEU A 24 -15.43 -2.98 13.83
N LEU A 25 -14.13 -3.13 13.63
CA LEU A 25 -13.55 -4.13 12.74
C LEU A 25 -13.69 -5.53 13.34
N ARG A 26 -13.83 -6.52 12.45
CA ARG A 26 -14.01 -7.93 12.82
C ARG A 26 -12.94 -8.80 12.20
N PRO A 27 -12.55 -9.89 12.86
CA PRO A 27 -11.64 -10.87 12.26
C PRO A 27 -12.14 -11.34 10.89
N GLY A 28 -11.21 -11.55 9.97
CA GLY A 28 -11.51 -12.00 8.61
C GLY A 28 -11.79 -10.89 7.60
N GLN A 29 -11.93 -9.64 8.04
CA GLN A 29 -12.00 -8.50 7.13
C GLN A 29 -10.62 -8.16 6.60
N THR A 30 -10.57 -7.56 5.41
CA THR A 30 -9.36 -6.98 4.83
C THR A 30 -9.46 -5.46 4.89
N VAL A 31 -8.40 -4.82 5.37
CA VAL A 31 -8.32 -3.37 5.46
C VAL A 31 -7.16 -2.87 4.62
N PHE A 32 -7.44 -1.95 3.71
CA PHE A 32 -6.44 -1.29 2.89
C PHE A 32 -6.40 0.19 3.24
N ASP A 33 -5.21 0.66 3.62
CA ASP A 33 -4.95 2.07 3.87
C ASP A 33 -4.11 2.63 2.73
N ALA A 34 -4.64 3.62 2.01
CA ALA A 34 -3.91 4.22 0.90
C ALA A 34 -2.71 5.06 1.35
N VAL A 35 -2.59 5.37 2.62
CA VAL A 35 -1.45 6.11 3.19
C VAL A 35 -0.19 5.23 3.19
N TYR A 36 0.95 5.83 2.88
CA TYR A 36 2.25 5.15 2.85
C TYR A 36 3.36 6.08 3.36
N GLY A 37 4.52 5.48 3.65
CA GLY A 37 5.74 6.22 3.94
C GLY A 37 5.86 6.78 5.36
N HIS A 38 4.91 6.48 6.24
CA HIS A 38 4.85 7.01 7.61
C HIS A 38 4.88 5.90 8.68
N GLY A 39 5.31 4.70 8.29
CA GLY A 39 5.24 3.53 9.17
C GLY A 39 3.81 3.02 9.29
N GLU A 40 3.54 2.29 10.36
CA GLU A 40 2.22 1.72 10.60
C GLU A 40 1.25 2.80 11.07
N THR A 41 0.16 3.02 10.31
CA THR A 41 -0.88 3.96 10.69
C THR A 41 -1.74 3.42 11.83
N ALA A 42 -2.49 4.31 12.49
CA ALA A 42 -3.43 3.91 13.53
C ALA A 42 -4.50 2.94 13.00
N LEU A 43 -4.94 3.12 11.76
CA LEU A 43 -5.90 2.20 11.12
C LEU A 43 -5.30 0.80 10.93
N VAL A 44 -4.11 0.72 10.36
CA VAL A 44 -3.44 -0.59 10.12
C VAL A 44 -3.19 -1.31 11.44
N ARG A 45 -2.71 -0.59 12.45
CA ARG A 45 -2.50 -1.16 13.79
C ARG A 45 -3.78 -1.69 14.39
N GLY A 46 -4.84 -0.87 14.41
CA GLY A 46 -6.14 -1.27 14.95
C GLY A 46 -6.74 -2.44 14.18
N ALA A 47 -6.57 -2.49 12.87
CA ALA A 47 -7.04 -3.60 12.04
C ALA A 47 -6.33 -4.91 12.40
N ARG A 48 -5.02 -4.88 12.57
CA ARG A 48 -4.24 -6.05 12.97
C ARG A 48 -4.61 -6.53 14.35
N GLU A 49 -4.81 -5.62 15.29
CA GLU A 49 -5.29 -5.94 16.63
C GLU A 49 -6.68 -6.59 16.63
N ALA A 50 -7.53 -6.21 15.67
CA ALA A 50 -8.87 -6.79 15.49
C ALA A 50 -8.85 -8.14 14.75
N GLY A 51 -7.71 -8.62 14.31
CA GLY A 51 -7.59 -9.87 13.56
C GLY A 51 -7.84 -9.76 12.06
N CYS A 52 -7.80 -8.54 11.51
CA CYS A 52 -7.93 -8.29 10.09
C CYS A 52 -6.61 -8.50 9.36
N THR A 53 -6.69 -8.79 8.07
CA THR A 53 -5.56 -8.62 7.15
C THR A 53 -5.48 -7.14 6.77
N ALA A 54 -4.33 -6.51 6.95
CA ALA A 54 -4.20 -5.09 6.72
C ALA A 54 -2.96 -4.75 5.89
N PHE A 55 -3.12 -3.82 4.96
CA PHE A 55 -2.06 -3.33 4.07
C PHE A 55 -2.06 -1.81 4.06
N ASP A 56 -0.87 -1.22 3.91
CA ASP A 56 -0.73 0.21 3.62
C ASP A 56 -0.65 0.46 2.10
N GLY A 57 -0.44 1.72 1.71
CA GLY A 57 -0.38 2.12 0.31
C GLY A 57 0.95 1.88 -0.39
N ALA A 58 1.97 1.38 0.30
CA ALA A 58 3.31 1.23 -0.29
C ALA A 58 3.32 0.29 -1.49
N GLY A 59 2.64 -0.86 -1.39
CA GLY A 59 2.55 -1.80 -2.50
C GLY A 59 1.82 -1.23 -3.72
N MET A 60 0.76 -0.47 -3.50
CA MET A 60 0.03 0.21 -4.58
C MET A 60 0.92 1.27 -5.25
N LEU A 61 1.66 2.05 -4.48
CA LEU A 61 2.57 3.06 -5.01
C LEU A 61 3.62 2.43 -5.92
N VAL A 62 4.27 1.39 -5.47
CA VAL A 62 5.30 0.68 -6.26
C VAL A 62 4.67 0.00 -7.47
N GLY A 63 3.53 -0.65 -7.31
CA GLY A 63 2.84 -1.35 -8.40
C GLY A 63 2.44 -0.40 -9.54
N GLN A 64 1.92 0.79 -9.23
CA GLN A 64 1.58 1.76 -10.26
C GLN A 64 2.82 2.31 -10.96
N ALA A 65 3.93 2.46 -10.25
CA ALA A 65 5.18 2.92 -10.86
C ALA A 65 5.72 1.87 -11.85
N VAL A 66 5.67 0.60 -11.51
CA VAL A 66 6.05 -0.50 -12.42
C VAL A 66 5.16 -0.50 -13.66
N ALA A 67 3.85 -0.35 -13.50
CA ALA A 67 2.91 -0.27 -14.62
C ALA A 67 3.21 0.95 -15.50
N THR A 68 3.54 2.08 -14.91
CA THR A 68 3.90 3.31 -15.64
C THR A 68 5.17 3.10 -16.48
N VAL A 69 6.19 2.44 -15.94
CA VAL A 69 7.41 2.09 -16.70
C VAL A 69 7.04 1.26 -17.93
N GLY A 70 6.18 0.25 -17.77
CA GLY A 70 5.74 -0.58 -18.89
C GLY A 70 5.06 0.24 -20.00
N ILE A 71 4.15 1.14 -19.63
CA ILE A 71 3.43 2.00 -20.58
C ILE A 71 4.40 2.94 -21.31
N VAL A 72 5.30 3.59 -20.58
CA VAL A 72 6.27 4.51 -21.17
C VAL A 72 7.21 3.79 -22.13
N CYS A 73 7.68 2.60 -21.76
CA CYS A 73 8.56 1.80 -22.63
C CYS A 73 7.83 1.34 -23.90
N ASP A 74 6.56 0.95 -23.79
CA ASP A 74 5.75 0.57 -24.96
C ASP A 74 5.57 1.76 -25.91
N LEU A 75 5.25 2.95 -25.39
CA LEU A 75 5.10 4.16 -26.18
C LEU A 75 6.41 4.60 -26.85
N ALA A 76 7.54 4.40 -26.18
CA ALA A 76 8.86 4.73 -26.68
C ALA A 76 9.48 3.63 -27.55
N GLU A 77 8.80 2.52 -27.72
CA GLU A 77 9.30 1.33 -28.44
C GLU A 77 10.62 0.80 -27.86
N VAL A 78 10.75 0.87 -26.54
CA VAL A 78 11.92 0.39 -25.79
C VAL A 78 11.54 -0.90 -25.09
N GLU A 79 12.38 -1.92 -25.21
CA GLU A 79 12.18 -3.20 -24.55
C GLU A 79 12.71 -3.16 -23.12
N VAL A 80 11.92 -3.65 -22.16
CA VAL A 80 12.35 -3.80 -20.76
C VAL A 80 12.83 -5.23 -20.58
N SER A 81 14.11 -5.41 -20.21
CA SER A 81 14.70 -6.72 -19.99
C SER A 81 14.34 -7.34 -18.64
N ALA A 82 13.91 -6.55 -17.67
CA ALA A 82 13.52 -7.01 -16.36
C ALA A 82 12.07 -7.48 -16.33
N SER A 83 11.77 -8.53 -15.56
CA SER A 83 10.40 -8.97 -15.33
C SER A 83 9.65 -7.98 -14.45
N HIS A 84 8.31 -8.11 -14.39
CA HIS A 84 7.47 -7.30 -13.49
C HIS A 84 7.92 -7.46 -12.04
N ASP A 85 8.19 -8.68 -11.58
CA ASP A 85 8.61 -8.96 -10.19
C ASP A 85 9.98 -8.36 -9.89
N GLU A 86 10.92 -8.42 -10.83
CA GLU A 86 12.23 -7.80 -10.69
C GLU A 86 12.13 -6.28 -10.57
N LEU A 87 11.32 -5.63 -11.42
CA LEU A 87 11.07 -4.19 -11.37
C LEU A 87 10.41 -3.80 -10.06
N PHE A 88 9.41 -4.56 -9.61
CA PHE A 88 8.73 -4.29 -8.36
C PHE A 88 9.71 -4.32 -7.17
N SER A 89 10.55 -5.34 -7.10
CA SER A 89 11.55 -5.48 -6.02
C SER A 89 12.58 -4.36 -6.05
N LEU A 90 13.08 -4.00 -7.22
CA LEU A 90 14.06 -2.92 -7.37
C LEU A 90 13.46 -1.56 -6.98
N MET A 91 12.24 -1.29 -7.40
CA MET A 91 11.57 -0.01 -7.11
C MET A 91 11.16 0.09 -5.65
N ALA A 92 10.72 -1.01 -5.04
CA ALA A 92 10.42 -1.06 -3.61
C ALA A 92 11.68 -0.79 -2.78
N GLU A 93 12.80 -1.42 -3.12
CA GLU A 93 14.07 -1.21 -2.45
C GLU A 93 14.55 0.25 -2.59
N ALA A 94 14.48 0.80 -3.80
CA ALA A 94 14.88 2.19 -4.06
C ALA A 94 14.03 3.19 -3.27
N ALA A 95 12.76 2.90 -3.04
CA ALA A 95 11.84 3.72 -2.24
C ALA A 95 12.01 3.52 -0.73
N GLY A 96 12.79 2.53 -0.30
CA GLY A 96 12.99 2.22 1.10
C GLY A 96 11.87 1.39 1.73
N PHE A 97 11.08 0.69 0.92
CA PHE A 97 10.00 -0.17 1.39
C PHE A 97 10.47 -1.62 1.51
N ASP A 98 10.11 -2.24 2.64
CA ASP A 98 10.31 -3.67 2.86
C ASP A 98 9.02 -4.40 2.46
N LEU A 99 8.90 -4.70 1.16
CA LEU A 99 7.75 -5.40 0.59
C LEU A 99 8.14 -6.82 0.17
N PRO A 100 7.24 -7.80 0.41
CA PRO A 100 7.47 -9.19 0.03
C PRO A 100 7.50 -9.42 -1.48
#